data_264e289ae4516ac13c9164bc657478cb
#
_entry.id   264e289ae4516ac13c9164bc657478cb
#
_cell.length_a   1.000
_cell.length_b   1.000
_cell.length_c   1.000
_cell.angle_alpha   90.00
_cell.angle_beta   90.00
_cell.angle_gamma   90.00
#
_symmetry.space_group_name_H-M   'P 1'
#
loop_
_entity.id
_entity.type
_entity.pdbx_description
1 polymer ?
#
loop_
_entity_poly.entity_id
_entity_poly.type
_entity_poly.pdbx_seq_one_letter_code
_entity_poly.pdbx_strand_id
1 'polypeptide(L)'
;MLRLRPYKPCDASTILGWIKDEDAFRKWSTDRYPHYPITADDMNYKYMDCNGDCAEPDNFYPMTAFDDSGIVGHLIMRFTDAEKSTLRFGFVIVDDSRRGMGYGKQMLGLALRFAFDILKVQKVTLGVLENNPGAYHCYKAAGFKDAPMDEPEYYHLMGEKIKCLELETEGYL
;
A
#
# COMPACT_ATOMS: atom_id res chain seq x y z
N MET A 1 21.31 -1.96 1.04
CA MET A 1 20.44 -1.30 2.06
C MET A 1 19.17 -0.80 1.40
N LEU A 2 18.01 -1.12 1.97
CA LEU A 2 16.71 -0.68 1.43
C LEU A 2 16.48 0.81 1.74
N ARG A 3 15.95 1.54 0.77
CA ARG A 3 15.65 2.99 0.85
C ARG A 3 14.29 3.26 0.23
N LEU A 4 13.66 4.39 0.61
CA LEU A 4 12.44 4.90 -0.01
C LEU A 4 12.75 6.16 -0.81
N ARG A 5 12.03 6.33 -1.91
CA ARG A 5 11.96 7.57 -2.69
C ARG A 5 10.55 7.79 -3.21
N PRO A 6 10.22 9.00 -3.67
CA PRO A 6 8.97 9.20 -4.39
C PRO A 6 8.89 8.28 -5.63
N TYR A 7 7.67 7.83 -5.91
CA TYR A 7 7.34 7.08 -7.12
C TYR A 7 7.64 7.91 -8.36
N LYS A 8 8.09 7.24 -9.41
CA LYS A 8 8.31 7.83 -10.74
C LYS A 8 7.45 7.09 -11.77
N PRO A 9 6.93 7.76 -12.80
CA PRO A 9 6.13 7.10 -13.83
C PRO A 9 6.79 5.88 -14.47
N CYS A 10 8.12 5.87 -14.58
CA CYS A 10 8.85 4.70 -15.11
C CYS A 10 8.83 3.47 -14.19
N ASP A 11 8.40 3.62 -12.94
CA ASP A 11 8.29 2.49 -12.01
C ASP A 11 7.09 1.59 -12.31
N ALA A 12 6.07 2.13 -12.98
CA ALA A 12 4.78 1.45 -13.17
C ALA A 12 4.92 0.08 -13.83
N SER A 13 5.66 -0.02 -14.93
CA SER A 13 5.78 -1.28 -15.65
C SER A 13 6.47 -2.37 -14.82
N THR A 14 7.46 -1.99 -14.02
CA THR A 14 8.13 -2.94 -13.12
C THR A 14 7.20 -3.41 -12.00
N ILE A 15 6.49 -2.48 -11.36
CA ILE A 15 5.53 -2.79 -10.29
C ILE A 15 4.43 -3.73 -10.83
N LEU A 16 3.84 -3.42 -11.98
CA LEU A 16 2.81 -4.26 -12.59
C LEU A 16 3.35 -5.63 -13.00
N GLY A 17 4.64 -5.72 -13.33
CA GLY A 17 5.30 -6.98 -13.62
C GLY A 17 5.39 -7.94 -12.42
N TRP A 18 5.25 -7.46 -11.19
CA TRP A 18 5.20 -8.30 -9.98
C TRP A 18 3.84 -8.96 -9.77
N ILE A 19 2.82 -8.54 -10.49
CA ILE A 19 1.44 -9.01 -10.36
C ILE A 19 1.18 -10.03 -11.48
N LYS A 20 1.07 -11.31 -11.12
CA LYS A 20 1.04 -12.40 -12.11
C LYS A 20 -0.34 -12.86 -12.51
N ASP A 21 -1.38 -12.56 -11.70
CA ASP A 21 -2.76 -12.96 -11.96
C ASP A 21 -3.77 -11.97 -11.36
N GLU A 22 -5.04 -12.17 -11.64
CA GLU A 22 -6.11 -11.29 -11.17
C GLU A 22 -6.30 -11.39 -9.66
N ASP A 23 -6.08 -12.56 -9.05
CA ASP A 23 -6.16 -12.72 -7.60
C ASP A 23 -5.15 -11.82 -6.89
N ALA A 24 -3.89 -11.84 -7.34
CA ALA A 24 -2.84 -10.96 -6.83
C ALA A 24 -3.18 -9.48 -7.07
N PHE A 25 -3.73 -9.17 -8.25
CA PHE A 25 -4.14 -7.81 -8.60
C PHE A 25 -5.23 -7.28 -7.66
N ARG A 26 -6.24 -8.09 -7.37
CA ARG A 26 -7.35 -7.70 -6.47
C ARG A 26 -6.91 -7.60 -5.02
N LYS A 27 -6.01 -8.44 -4.56
CA LYS A 27 -5.38 -8.32 -3.24
C LYS A 27 -4.59 -7.03 -3.08
N TRP A 28 -3.97 -6.55 -4.15
CA TRP A 28 -3.21 -5.30 -4.17
C TRP A 28 -4.09 -4.07 -4.31
N SER A 29 -5.03 -4.08 -5.25
CA SER A 29 -5.80 -2.90 -5.68
C SER A 29 -7.25 -2.87 -5.20
N THR A 30 -7.79 -3.98 -4.70
CA THR A 30 -9.22 -4.15 -4.39
C THR A 30 -10.10 -3.78 -5.60
N ASP A 31 -10.99 -2.80 -5.48
CA ASP A 31 -11.89 -2.35 -6.53
C ASP A 31 -11.46 -1.02 -7.18
N ARG A 32 -10.22 -0.59 -6.94
CA ARG A 32 -9.73 0.72 -7.40
C ARG A 32 -9.57 0.82 -8.91
N TYR A 33 -9.48 -0.30 -9.59
CA TYR A 33 -9.45 -0.39 -11.05
C TYR A 33 -10.61 -1.28 -11.53
N PRO A 34 -11.37 -0.87 -12.57
CA PRO A 34 -12.51 -1.65 -13.01
C PRO A 34 -12.15 -2.95 -13.73
N HIS A 35 -10.96 -3.02 -14.31
CA HIS A 35 -10.51 -4.14 -15.14
C HIS A 35 -9.12 -4.64 -14.76
N TYR A 36 -8.86 -5.90 -15.07
CA TYR A 36 -7.54 -6.53 -15.02
C TYR A 36 -7.27 -7.20 -16.38
N PRO A 37 -6.05 -7.13 -16.92
CA PRO A 37 -4.91 -6.37 -16.42
C PRO A 37 -5.02 -4.86 -16.69
N ILE A 38 -4.15 -4.08 -16.07
CA ILE A 38 -3.96 -2.66 -16.37
C ILE A 38 -2.58 -2.43 -16.99
N THR A 39 -2.45 -1.32 -17.70
CA THR A 39 -1.20 -0.89 -18.31
C THR A 39 -0.46 0.10 -17.41
N ALA A 40 0.83 0.34 -17.71
CA ALA A 40 1.59 1.39 -17.05
C ALA A 40 0.92 2.77 -17.22
N ASP A 41 0.33 3.04 -18.39
CA ASP A 41 -0.39 4.28 -18.64
C ASP A 41 -1.63 4.41 -17.75
N ASP A 42 -2.38 3.32 -17.53
CA ASP A 42 -3.53 3.30 -16.62
C ASP A 42 -3.10 3.65 -15.19
N MET A 43 -1.99 3.07 -14.71
CA MET A 43 -1.47 3.34 -13.39
C MET A 43 -1.02 4.80 -13.25
N ASN A 44 -0.28 5.30 -14.24
CA ASN A 44 0.20 6.69 -14.24
C ASN A 44 -0.95 7.70 -14.38
N TYR A 45 -1.99 7.39 -15.14
CA TYR A 45 -3.18 8.22 -15.22
C TYR A 45 -3.83 8.36 -13.84
N LYS A 46 -4.07 7.25 -13.15
CA LYS A 46 -4.63 7.27 -11.78
C LYS A 46 -3.73 8.04 -10.81
N TYR A 47 -2.44 7.81 -10.84
CA TYR A 47 -1.50 8.39 -9.87
C TYR A 47 -1.17 9.85 -10.16
N MET A 48 -0.90 10.18 -11.40
CA MET A 48 -0.39 11.50 -11.78
C MET A 48 -1.51 12.46 -12.20
N ASP A 49 -2.41 12.00 -13.06
CA ASP A 49 -3.46 12.87 -13.61
C ASP A 49 -4.68 12.97 -12.69
N CYS A 50 -4.99 11.90 -11.96
CA CYS A 50 -6.13 11.83 -11.03
C CYS A 50 -5.72 11.97 -9.56
N ASN A 51 -4.46 12.29 -9.25
CA ASN A 51 -3.97 12.44 -7.88
C ASN A 51 -4.33 11.24 -6.97
N GLY A 52 -4.25 10.01 -7.52
CA GLY A 52 -4.60 8.79 -6.77
C GLY A 52 -6.06 8.74 -6.31
N ASP A 53 -6.96 9.45 -7.00
CA ASP A 53 -8.37 9.64 -6.64
C ASP A 53 -8.59 10.43 -5.33
N CYS A 54 -7.57 11.13 -4.83
CA CYS A 54 -7.68 11.99 -3.66
C CYS A 54 -8.26 13.36 -4.04
N ALA A 55 -9.17 13.89 -3.20
CA ALA A 55 -9.82 15.15 -3.45
C ALA A 55 -8.87 16.35 -3.26
N GLU A 56 -8.02 16.30 -2.25
CA GLU A 56 -7.04 17.36 -1.97
C GLU A 56 -5.79 17.20 -2.84
N PRO A 57 -5.30 18.28 -3.50
CA PRO A 57 -4.16 18.21 -4.41
C PRO A 57 -2.87 17.66 -3.78
N ASP A 58 -2.65 17.92 -2.49
CA ASP A 58 -1.43 17.54 -1.77
C ASP A 58 -1.62 16.32 -0.88
N ASN A 59 -2.59 15.46 -1.19
CA ASN A 59 -2.90 14.31 -0.34
C ASN A 59 -2.67 12.97 -1.02
N PHE A 60 -1.64 12.86 -1.85
CA PHE A 60 -1.27 11.58 -2.44
C PHE A 60 0.25 11.45 -2.53
N TYR A 61 0.82 10.50 -1.79
CA TYR A 61 2.27 10.30 -1.67
C TYR A 61 2.63 8.88 -2.09
N PRO A 62 2.76 8.60 -3.40
CA PRO A 62 3.22 7.30 -3.86
C PRO A 62 4.74 7.18 -3.68
N MET A 63 5.18 6.06 -3.10
CA MET A 63 6.57 5.82 -2.74
C MET A 63 7.08 4.52 -3.36
N THR A 64 8.34 4.50 -3.71
CA THR A 64 9.03 3.31 -4.23
C THR A 64 10.18 2.92 -3.32
N ALA A 65 10.22 1.65 -2.93
CA ALA A 65 11.34 1.07 -2.19
C ALA A 65 12.36 0.48 -3.17
N PHE A 66 13.62 0.76 -2.94
CA PHE A 66 14.71 0.32 -3.81
C PHE A 66 15.98 0.00 -3.02
N ASP A 67 16.82 -0.84 -3.59
CA ASP A 67 18.18 -1.12 -3.12
C ASP A 67 19.16 -1.10 -4.30
N ASP A 68 20.35 -1.62 -4.11
CA ASP A 68 21.39 -1.61 -5.16
C ASP A 68 21.04 -2.51 -6.35
N SER A 69 20.04 -3.39 -6.23
CA SER A 69 19.55 -4.25 -7.32
C SER A 69 18.42 -3.61 -8.14
N GLY A 70 17.87 -2.47 -7.70
CA GLY A 70 16.78 -1.78 -8.35
C GLY A 70 15.57 -1.62 -7.42
N ILE A 71 14.39 -1.39 -8.00
CA ILE A 71 13.16 -1.24 -7.21
C ILE A 71 12.65 -2.61 -6.75
N VAL A 72 12.18 -2.67 -5.51
CA VAL A 72 11.76 -3.93 -4.87
C VAL A 72 10.40 -3.85 -4.18
N GLY A 73 9.84 -2.67 -4.02
CA GLY A 73 8.56 -2.50 -3.38
C GLY A 73 7.91 -1.15 -3.67
N HIS A 74 6.64 -1.04 -3.31
CA HIS A 74 5.83 0.14 -3.55
C HIS A 74 4.71 0.23 -2.53
N LEU A 75 4.34 1.45 -2.16
CA LEU A 75 3.13 1.77 -1.40
C LEU A 75 2.72 3.22 -1.67
N ILE A 76 1.48 3.54 -1.32
CA ILE A 76 1.02 4.93 -1.31
C ILE A 76 0.67 5.34 0.12
N MET A 77 0.68 6.64 0.38
CA MET A 77 0.28 7.24 1.64
C MET A 77 -0.69 8.37 1.36
N ARG A 78 -1.71 8.53 2.21
CA ARG A 78 -2.63 9.66 2.17
C ARG A 78 -3.16 9.95 3.56
N PHE A 79 -3.44 11.22 3.84
CA PHE A 79 -4.13 11.59 5.07
C PHE A 79 -5.61 11.25 4.96
N THR A 80 -6.21 10.83 6.07
CA THR A 80 -7.63 10.46 6.15
C THR A 80 -8.47 11.43 6.98
N ASP A 81 -7.82 12.43 7.58
CA ASP A 81 -8.48 13.45 8.40
C ASP A 81 -7.98 14.85 8.05
N ALA A 82 -8.81 15.86 8.31
CA ALA A 82 -8.50 17.25 8.00
C ALA A 82 -7.32 17.80 8.81
N GLU A 83 -7.14 17.30 10.02
CA GLU A 83 -6.05 17.68 10.91
C GLU A 83 -4.70 17.07 10.51
N LYS A 84 -4.70 16.16 9.52
CA LYS A 84 -3.50 15.43 9.05
C LYS A 84 -2.81 14.67 10.19
N SER A 85 -3.61 14.13 11.09
CA SER A 85 -3.12 13.34 12.23
C SER A 85 -3.04 11.84 11.95
N THR A 86 -3.81 11.37 10.96
CA THR A 86 -3.87 9.96 10.55
C THR A 86 -3.47 9.80 9.10
N LEU A 87 -2.50 8.94 8.85
CA LEU A 87 -2.04 8.58 7.51
C LEU A 87 -2.46 7.14 7.19
N ARG A 88 -2.94 6.91 5.98
CA ARG A 88 -3.30 5.58 5.52
C ARG A 88 -2.31 5.10 4.47
N PHE A 89 -1.80 3.89 4.64
CA PHE A 89 -1.05 3.18 3.62
C PHE A 89 -1.98 2.40 2.71
N GLY A 90 -1.64 2.33 1.45
CA GLY A 90 -2.38 1.55 0.46
C GLY A 90 -1.48 1.07 -0.67
N PHE A 91 -2.02 0.25 -1.56
CA PHE A 91 -1.29 -0.31 -2.70
C PHE A 91 0.07 -0.90 -2.31
N VAL A 92 0.13 -1.57 -1.15
CA VAL A 92 1.37 -2.14 -0.62
C VAL A 92 1.72 -3.40 -1.41
N ILE A 93 2.91 -3.42 -1.99
CA ILE A 93 3.40 -4.56 -2.77
C ILE A 93 4.92 -4.65 -2.69
N VAL A 94 5.42 -5.88 -2.71
CA VAL A 94 6.84 -6.21 -2.82
C VAL A 94 7.02 -7.09 -4.06
N ASP A 95 8.16 -6.97 -4.72
CA ASP A 95 8.57 -7.85 -5.82
C ASP A 95 8.27 -9.30 -5.44
N ASP A 96 7.45 -9.96 -6.26
CA ASP A 96 6.97 -11.33 -5.98
C ASP A 96 8.09 -12.36 -5.87
N SER A 97 9.22 -12.12 -6.56
CA SER A 97 10.40 -12.98 -6.45
C SER A 97 11.18 -12.81 -5.15
N ARG A 98 10.86 -11.80 -4.34
CA ARG A 98 11.56 -11.46 -3.10
C ARG A 98 10.69 -11.58 -1.85
N ARG A 99 9.49 -12.12 -1.98
CA ARG A 99 8.61 -12.37 -0.83
C ARG A 99 9.21 -13.38 0.13
N GLY A 100 8.91 -13.23 1.42
CA GLY A 100 9.46 -14.09 2.47
C GLY A 100 10.91 -13.76 2.86
N MET A 101 11.51 -12.70 2.29
CA MET A 101 12.90 -12.30 2.56
C MET A 101 13.00 -11.06 3.47
N GLY A 102 11.89 -10.63 4.06
CA GLY A 102 11.85 -9.50 4.99
C GLY A 102 11.74 -8.11 4.34
N TYR A 103 11.65 -8.01 3.02
CA TYR A 103 11.56 -6.71 2.33
C TYR A 103 10.30 -5.93 2.69
N GLY A 104 9.16 -6.61 2.83
CA GLY A 104 7.90 -5.97 3.21
C GLY A 104 7.98 -5.31 4.58
N LYS A 105 8.51 -6.02 5.56
CA LYS A 105 8.71 -5.48 6.91
C LYS A 105 9.67 -4.29 6.90
N GLN A 106 10.79 -4.38 6.17
CA GLN A 106 11.75 -3.29 6.06
C GLN A 106 11.15 -2.06 5.39
N MET A 107 10.42 -2.24 4.28
CA MET A 107 9.74 -1.16 3.57
C MET A 107 8.72 -0.45 4.47
N LEU A 108 7.89 -1.21 5.16
CA LEU A 108 6.92 -0.66 6.10
C LEU A 108 7.60 0.08 7.25
N GLY A 109 8.71 -0.43 7.76
CA GLY A 109 9.50 0.26 8.79
C GLY A 109 10.00 1.62 8.32
N LEU A 110 10.51 1.71 7.09
CA LEU A 110 10.93 2.99 6.49
C LEU A 110 9.75 3.93 6.28
N ALA A 111 8.62 3.40 5.81
CA ALA A 111 7.40 4.17 5.60
C ALA A 111 6.85 4.74 6.93
N LEU A 112 6.86 3.93 7.98
CA LEU A 112 6.43 4.37 9.31
C LEU A 112 7.34 5.47 9.88
N ARG A 113 8.66 5.35 9.71
CA ARG A 113 9.59 6.42 10.09
C ARG A 113 9.27 7.71 9.33
N PHE A 114 9.03 7.63 8.04
CA PHE A 114 8.65 8.79 7.25
C PHE A 114 7.33 9.42 7.78
N ALA A 115 6.34 8.59 8.08
CA ALA A 115 5.06 9.05 8.61
C ALA A 115 5.20 9.75 9.97
N PHE A 116 5.87 9.12 10.93
CA PHE A 116 5.96 9.66 12.29
C PHE A 116 7.04 10.74 12.45
N ASP A 117 8.19 10.58 11.81
CA ASP A 117 9.34 11.50 12.01
C ASP A 117 9.27 12.71 11.08
N ILE A 118 8.77 12.54 9.85
CA ILE A 118 8.73 13.62 8.83
C ILE A 118 7.34 14.25 8.76
N LEU A 119 6.30 13.44 8.54
CA LEU A 119 4.92 13.95 8.43
C LEU A 119 4.28 14.25 9.79
N LYS A 120 4.88 13.78 10.88
CA LYS A 120 4.43 14.04 12.26
C LYS A 120 3.01 13.58 12.54
N VAL A 121 2.59 12.48 11.94
CA VAL A 121 1.28 11.90 12.22
C VAL A 121 1.23 11.23 13.60
N GLN A 122 0.02 11.03 14.12
CA GLN A 122 -0.20 10.32 15.38
C GLN A 122 -0.55 8.85 15.16
N LYS A 123 -1.07 8.51 13.98
CA LYS A 123 -1.55 7.16 13.67
C LYS A 123 -1.34 6.85 12.18
N VAL A 124 -1.01 5.59 11.91
CA VAL A 124 -1.01 5.04 10.55
C VAL A 124 -1.97 3.87 10.49
N THR A 125 -2.81 3.82 9.45
CA THR A 125 -3.77 2.74 9.22
C THR A 125 -3.50 2.06 7.89
N LEU A 126 -3.97 0.83 7.76
CA LEU A 126 -4.04 0.14 6.48
C LEU A 126 -5.10 -0.96 6.52
N GLY A 127 -5.57 -1.35 5.34
CA GLY A 127 -6.50 -2.45 5.17
C GLY A 127 -5.84 -3.65 4.51
N VAL A 128 -6.36 -4.84 4.78
CA VAL A 128 -5.93 -6.08 4.13
C VAL A 128 -7.12 -7.00 3.96
N LEU A 129 -7.25 -7.62 2.78
CA LEU A 129 -8.30 -8.61 2.56
C LEU A 129 -8.04 -9.86 3.40
N GLU A 130 -9.08 -10.44 3.98
CA GLU A 130 -8.98 -11.62 4.84
C GLU A 130 -8.38 -12.85 4.13
N ASN A 131 -8.46 -12.89 2.78
CA ASN A 131 -7.86 -13.93 1.96
C ASN A 131 -6.38 -13.68 1.61
N ASN A 132 -5.75 -12.69 2.26
CA ASN A 132 -4.33 -12.36 2.09
C ASN A 132 -3.56 -12.51 3.42
N PRO A 133 -3.43 -13.72 3.95
CA PRO A 133 -2.78 -13.94 5.25
C PRO A 133 -1.31 -13.56 5.24
N GLY A 134 -0.62 -13.69 4.11
CA GLY A 134 0.80 -13.30 4.00
C GLY A 134 1.01 -11.82 4.27
N ALA A 135 0.19 -10.95 3.69
CA ALA A 135 0.24 -9.52 3.96
C ALA A 135 -0.15 -9.20 5.40
N TYR A 136 -1.20 -9.82 5.92
CA TYR A 136 -1.63 -9.64 7.31
C TYR A 136 -0.48 -9.92 8.28
N HIS A 137 0.21 -11.05 8.13
CA HIS A 137 1.34 -11.41 8.99
C HIS A 137 2.52 -10.46 8.81
N CYS A 138 2.78 -9.99 7.61
CA CYS A 138 3.81 -8.99 7.33
C CYS A 138 3.52 -7.67 8.08
N TYR A 139 2.28 -7.22 8.05
CA TYR A 139 1.86 -5.99 8.74
C TYR A 139 1.97 -6.13 10.26
N LYS A 140 1.55 -7.26 10.81
CA LYS A 140 1.73 -7.55 12.24
C LYS A 140 3.22 -7.55 12.63
N ALA A 141 4.08 -8.14 11.81
CA ALA A 141 5.52 -8.16 12.04
C ALA A 141 6.15 -6.76 11.95
N ALA A 142 5.56 -5.82 11.21
CA ALA A 142 6.01 -4.44 11.12
C ALA A 142 5.53 -3.56 12.29
N GLY A 143 4.69 -4.09 13.19
CA GLY A 143 4.22 -3.39 14.37
C GLY A 143 2.75 -2.96 14.33
N PHE A 144 2.04 -3.23 13.25
CA PHE A 144 0.60 -2.97 13.19
C PHE A 144 -0.18 -3.94 14.08
N LYS A 145 -1.30 -3.50 14.60
CA LYS A 145 -2.23 -4.30 15.39
C LYS A 145 -3.64 -4.14 14.82
N ASP A 146 -4.49 -5.11 15.11
CA ASP A 146 -5.88 -5.08 14.67
C ASP A 146 -6.56 -3.82 15.23
N ALA A 147 -7.22 -3.07 14.34
CA ALA A 147 -7.99 -1.90 14.71
C ALA A 147 -9.45 -2.29 14.95
N PRO A 148 -10.14 -1.63 15.90
CA PRO A 148 -11.58 -1.83 16.07
C PRO A 148 -12.34 -1.36 14.82
N MET A 149 -13.37 -2.11 14.44
CA MET A 149 -14.26 -1.77 13.34
C MET A 149 -15.69 -1.76 13.88
N ASP A 150 -16.37 -0.62 13.73
CA ASP A 150 -17.78 -0.50 14.14
C ASP A 150 -18.66 -1.38 13.26
N GLU A 151 -18.41 -1.36 11.95
CA GLU A 151 -19.08 -2.21 10.97
C GLU A 151 -18.05 -2.90 10.07
N PRO A 152 -18.24 -4.21 9.75
CA PRO A 152 -17.37 -4.90 8.82
C PRO A 152 -17.41 -4.28 7.43
N GLU A 153 -16.26 -4.06 6.82
CA GLU A 153 -16.14 -3.65 5.42
C GLU A 153 -15.92 -4.87 4.54
N TYR A 154 -16.65 -4.93 3.43
CA TYR A 154 -16.56 -6.02 2.46
C TYR A 154 -16.33 -5.48 1.06
N TYR A 155 -15.53 -6.21 0.29
CA TYR A 155 -15.37 -6.00 -1.15
C TYR A 155 -16.00 -7.14 -1.93
N HIS A 156 -16.60 -6.85 -3.06
CA HIS A 156 -17.09 -7.83 -4.01
C HIS A 156 -16.09 -7.94 -5.15
N LEU A 157 -15.28 -8.99 -5.11
CA LEU A 157 -14.16 -9.18 -6.03
C LEU A 157 -14.21 -10.59 -6.62
N MET A 158 -14.11 -10.70 -7.95
CA MET A 158 -14.09 -11.99 -8.64
C MET A 158 -15.25 -12.91 -8.23
N GLY A 159 -16.46 -12.35 -8.06
CA GLY A 159 -17.64 -13.09 -7.67
C GLY A 159 -17.74 -13.48 -6.19
N GLU A 160 -16.80 -13.04 -5.36
CA GLU A 160 -16.77 -13.34 -3.94
C GLU A 160 -16.93 -12.08 -3.10
N LYS A 161 -17.57 -12.23 -1.93
CA LYS A 161 -17.67 -11.20 -0.91
C LYS A 161 -16.53 -11.42 0.09
N ILE A 162 -15.54 -10.51 0.11
CA ILE A 162 -14.33 -10.67 0.91
C ILE A 162 -14.26 -9.55 1.94
N LYS A 163 -14.07 -9.92 3.20
CA LYS A 163 -13.93 -8.97 4.30
C LYS A 163 -12.59 -8.26 4.23
N CYS A 164 -12.58 -6.96 4.45
CA CYS A 164 -11.39 -6.17 4.66
C CYS A 164 -11.10 -6.05 6.15
N LEU A 165 -9.91 -6.44 6.57
CA LEU A 165 -9.42 -6.29 7.92
C LEU A 165 -8.71 -4.94 8.04
N GLU A 166 -8.93 -4.25 9.16
CA GLU A 166 -8.31 -2.96 9.44
C GLU A 166 -7.21 -3.13 10.47
N LEU A 167 -6.03 -2.54 10.21
CA LEU A 167 -4.91 -2.51 11.14
C LEU A 167 -4.44 -1.08 11.35
N GLU A 168 -3.81 -0.84 12.51
CA GLU A 168 -3.29 0.47 12.86
C GLU A 168 -2.03 0.37 13.72
N THR A 169 -1.26 1.46 13.74
CA THR A 169 -0.16 1.63 14.69
C THR A 169 0.00 3.11 15.05
N GLU A 170 0.46 3.36 16.28
CA GLU A 170 0.76 4.70 16.79
C GLU A 170 2.27 4.93 16.94
N GLY A 171 3.09 4.08 16.33
CA GLY A 171 4.53 4.18 16.35
C GLY A 171 5.19 3.14 15.45
N TYR A 172 6.52 3.06 15.52
CA TYR A 172 7.28 2.06 14.76
C TYR A 172 8.28 1.34 15.67
N LEU A 173 8.70 0.16 15.20
CA LEU A 173 9.67 -0.68 15.90
C LEU A 173 11.11 -0.19 15.69
#